data_7000e54497eb12831f37bbc9f8ab4d13
#
_entry.id   7000e54497eb12831f37bbc9f8ab4d13
#
_cell.length_a   1.000
_cell.length_b   1.000
_cell.length_c   1.000
_cell.angle_alpha   90.00
_cell.angle_beta   90.00
_cell.angle_gamma   90.00
#
_symmetry.space_group_name_H-M   'P 1'
#
loop_
_entity.id
_entity.type
_entity.pdbx_description
1 polymer ?
#
loop_
_entity_poly.entity_id
_entity_poly.type
_entity_poly.pdbx_seq_one_letter_code
_entity_poly.pdbx_strand_id
1 'polypeptide(L)'
;MNLHPKLERFLMTSCDQFFSAFPQKRPAKKLLEDCLIISHRGIHDQREIKENTMDAFVLAEEKGVYGIELDFRWTRDLVPVVVHDPDLERVFGMDTQTAEHDFESLKGLCPSVPSLHQVVERF
;
A
#
# COMPACT_ATOMS: atom_id res chain seq x y z
N MET A 1 11.56 20.50 -10.97
CA MET A 1 12.71 20.78 -10.09
C MET A 1 12.57 19.85 -8.90
N ASN A 2 13.30 18.71 -8.90
CA ASN A 2 13.21 17.76 -7.79
C ASN A 2 14.08 18.27 -6.63
N LEU A 3 13.46 18.49 -5.48
CA LEU A 3 14.19 18.81 -4.26
C LEU A 3 15.05 17.59 -3.84
N HIS A 4 16.19 17.89 -3.22
CA HIS A 4 17.00 16.81 -2.64
C HIS A 4 16.19 16.07 -1.55
N PRO A 5 16.13 14.73 -1.52
CA PRO A 5 15.24 13.97 -0.62
C PRO A 5 15.35 14.31 0.87
N LYS A 6 16.55 14.68 1.34
CA LYS A 6 16.75 15.12 2.74
C LYS A 6 16.08 16.46 3.04
N LEU A 7 16.07 17.37 2.04
CA LEU A 7 15.43 18.68 2.18
C LEU A 7 13.92 18.56 2.15
N GLU A 8 13.40 17.72 1.27
CA GLU A 8 11.96 17.42 1.19
C GLU A 8 11.46 16.83 2.53
N ARG A 9 12.13 15.80 3.05
CA ARG A 9 11.81 15.20 4.35
C ARG A 9 11.87 16.23 5.49
N PHE A 10 12.88 17.10 5.50
CA PHE A 10 12.99 18.16 6.51
C PHE A 10 11.83 19.16 6.43
N LEU A 11 11.47 19.60 5.23
CA LEU A 11 10.35 20.51 5.02
C LEU A 11 9.02 19.88 5.44
N MET A 12 8.75 18.63 5.05
CA MET A 12 7.55 17.90 5.45
C MET A 12 7.46 17.76 6.98
N THR A 13 8.53 17.30 7.63
CA THR A 13 8.57 17.19 9.10
C THR A 13 8.35 18.55 9.80
N SER A 14 8.93 19.61 9.27
CA SER A 14 8.76 20.95 9.84
C SER A 14 7.32 21.46 9.66
N CYS A 15 6.71 21.23 8.51
CA CYS A 15 5.30 21.53 8.28
C CYS A 15 4.39 20.75 9.24
N ASP A 16 4.61 19.44 9.38
CA ASP A 16 3.82 18.60 10.27
C ASP A 16 3.93 19.07 11.73
N GLN A 17 5.13 19.40 12.20
CA GLN A 17 5.35 19.95 13.54
C GLN A 17 4.67 21.29 13.74
N PHE A 18 4.74 22.18 12.73
CA PHE A 18 4.07 23.47 12.78
C PHE A 18 2.56 23.33 12.88
N PHE A 19 1.94 22.52 12.01
CA PHE A 19 0.49 22.33 12.03
C PHE A 19 0.01 21.55 13.25
N SER A 20 0.78 20.59 13.76
CA SER A 20 0.44 19.84 14.97
C SER A 20 0.46 20.70 16.24
N ALA A 21 1.18 21.85 16.23
CA ALA A 21 1.19 22.80 17.35
C ALA A 21 -0.12 23.60 17.50
N PHE A 22 -0.97 23.64 16.45
CA PHE A 22 -2.25 24.32 16.54
C PHE A 22 -3.31 23.39 17.13
N PRO A 23 -4.05 23.84 18.16
CA PRO A 23 -5.10 23.03 18.77
C PRO A 23 -6.21 22.79 17.75
N GLN A 24 -6.39 21.52 17.36
CA GLN A 24 -7.45 21.09 16.47
C GLN A 24 -8.72 20.78 17.30
N LYS A 25 -9.86 21.26 16.81
CA LYS A 25 -11.15 20.91 17.42
C LYS A 25 -11.38 19.41 17.24
N ARG A 26 -11.58 18.68 18.34
CA ARG A 26 -11.90 17.27 18.29
C ARG A 26 -13.22 17.06 17.53
N PRO A 27 -13.28 16.12 16.58
CA PRO A 27 -14.52 15.78 15.91
C PRO A 27 -15.56 15.26 16.93
N ALA A 28 -16.84 15.47 16.65
CA ALA A 28 -17.90 14.93 17.49
C ALA A 28 -17.83 13.39 17.50
N LYS A 29 -18.13 12.77 18.66
CA LYS A 29 -18.09 11.32 18.84
C LYS A 29 -18.86 10.57 17.75
N LYS A 30 -20.05 11.07 17.40
CA LYS A 30 -20.88 10.50 16.34
C LYS A 30 -20.16 10.47 14.98
N LEU A 31 -19.41 11.52 14.62
CA LEU A 31 -18.65 11.53 13.36
C LEU A 31 -17.54 10.48 13.34
N LEU A 32 -16.95 10.18 14.51
CA LEU A 32 -15.94 9.11 14.62
C LEU A 32 -16.58 7.72 14.56
N GLU A 33 -17.77 7.54 15.11
CA GLU A 33 -18.53 6.29 15.06
C GLU A 33 -19.04 5.99 13.64
N ASP A 34 -19.38 7.03 12.87
CA ASP A 34 -19.87 6.91 11.48
C ASP A 34 -18.70 6.90 10.46
N CYS A 35 -17.44 6.98 10.91
CA CYS A 35 -16.28 7.04 10.03
C CYS A 35 -16.01 5.68 9.37
N LEU A 36 -15.95 5.67 8.05
CA LEU A 36 -15.56 4.50 7.27
C LEU A 36 -14.05 4.49 7.10
N ILE A 37 -13.40 3.45 7.63
CA ILE A 37 -11.95 3.29 7.55
C ILE A 37 -11.60 2.45 6.34
N ILE A 38 -10.82 3.02 5.42
CA ILE A 38 -10.26 2.31 4.27
C ILE A 38 -8.77 2.11 4.54
N SER A 39 -8.32 0.87 4.46
CA SER A 39 -6.92 0.52 4.66
C SER A 39 -6.13 0.74 3.37
N HIS A 40 -5.19 1.66 3.38
CA HIS A 40 -4.30 1.97 2.26
C HIS A 40 -3.28 0.84 2.10
N ARG A 41 -3.37 0.07 1.00
CA ARG A 41 -2.55 -1.11 0.66
C ARG A 41 -2.62 -2.24 1.69
N GLY A 42 -3.73 -2.33 2.45
CA GLY A 42 -3.86 -3.24 3.58
C GLY A 42 -3.18 -2.74 4.86
N ILE A 43 -3.21 -3.56 5.93
CA ILE A 43 -2.48 -3.26 7.16
C ILE A 43 -1.12 -3.97 7.11
N HIS A 44 -0.05 -3.18 7.16
CA HIS A 44 1.31 -3.67 6.97
C HIS A 44 2.32 -2.90 7.84
N ASP A 45 3.47 -3.48 8.11
CA ASP A 45 4.59 -2.87 8.82
C ASP A 45 5.88 -2.78 7.95
N GLN A 46 5.80 -3.26 6.71
CA GLN A 46 6.90 -3.35 5.73
C GLN A 46 8.06 -4.26 6.16
N ARG A 47 7.89 -5.02 7.23
CA ARG A 47 8.88 -5.98 7.72
C ARG A 47 8.35 -7.41 7.58
N GLU A 48 7.43 -7.78 8.45
CA GLU A 48 6.78 -9.09 8.45
C GLU A 48 5.63 -9.13 7.44
N ILE A 49 4.79 -8.10 7.44
CA ILE A 49 3.65 -7.97 6.53
C ILE A 49 3.95 -6.83 5.55
N LYS A 50 4.06 -7.17 4.28
CA LYS A 50 4.30 -6.22 3.19
C LYS A 50 2.99 -5.62 2.68
N GLU A 51 3.05 -4.35 2.22
CA GLU A 51 1.93 -3.70 1.56
C GLU A 51 1.48 -4.45 0.31
N ASN A 52 0.21 -4.30 -0.09
CA ASN A 52 -0.34 -4.88 -1.32
C ASN A 52 -0.21 -6.42 -1.39
N THR A 53 -0.22 -7.11 -0.24
CA THR A 53 -0.21 -8.58 -0.15
C THR A 53 -1.51 -9.13 0.42
N MET A 54 -1.78 -10.41 0.18
CA MET A 54 -2.95 -11.08 0.77
C MET A 54 -2.93 -11.02 2.30
N ASP A 55 -1.76 -11.15 2.93
CA ASP A 55 -1.61 -11.09 4.40
C ASP A 55 -2.01 -9.71 4.94
N ALA A 56 -1.61 -8.63 4.24
CA ALA A 56 -2.00 -7.27 4.61
C ALA A 56 -3.51 -7.04 4.51
N PHE A 57 -4.15 -7.66 3.53
CA PHE A 57 -5.60 -7.55 3.30
C PHE A 57 -6.39 -8.39 4.32
N VAL A 58 -5.94 -9.61 4.60
CA VAL A 58 -6.51 -10.45 5.66
C VAL A 58 -6.42 -9.75 7.02
N LEU A 59 -5.28 -9.16 7.34
CA LEU A 59 -5.14 -8.41 8.59
C LEU A 59 -6.08 -7.19 8.63
N ALA A 60 -6.29 -6.51 7.51
CA ALA A 60 -7.24 -5.40 7.41
C ALA A 60 -8.69 -5.86 7.66
N GLU A 61 -9.08 -6.99 7.06
CA GLU A 61 -10.39 -7.63 7.30
C GLU A 61 -10.56 -8.01 8.79
N GLU A 62 -9.57 -8.63 9.41
CA GLU A 62 -9.59 -9.01 10.84
C GLU A 62 -9.72 -7.80 11.76
N LYS A 63 -9.20 -6.64 11.37
CA LYS A 63 -9.36 -5.37 12.11
C LYS A 63 -10.69 -4.68 11.85
N GLY A 64 -11.54 -5.21 10.99
CA GLY A 64 -12.88 -4.71 10.71
C GLY A 64 -12.87 -3.38 9.95
N VAL A 65 -11.91 -3.14 9.07
CA VAL A 65 -11.94 -1.96 8.20
C VAL A 65 -13.12 -2.07 7.22
N TYR A 66 -13.63 -0.92 6.79
CA TYR A 66 -14.74 -0.87 5.83
C TYR A 66 -14.35 -1.34 4.44
N GLY A 67 -13.10 -1.10 4.05
CA GLY A 67 -12.59 -1.46 2.73
C GLY A 67 -11.08 -1.40 2.67
N ILE A 68 -10.56 -1.85 1.53
CA ILE A 68 -9.14 -1.87 1.20
C ILE A 68 -8.95 -1.03 -0.05
N GLU A 69 -7.97 -0.15 -0.03
CA GLU A 69 -7.43 0.50 -1.22
C GLU A 69 -6.17 -0.26 -1.63
N LEU A 70 -5.97 -0.43 -2.92
CA LEU A 70 -4.83 -1.14 -3.50
C LEU A 70 -4.40 -0.52 -4.83
N ASP A 71 -3.14 -0.76 -5.18
CA ASP A 71 -2.57 -0.39 -6.48
C ASP A 71 -2.35 -1.64 -7.32
N PHE A 72 -2.43 -1.53 -8.64
CA PHE A 72 -2.08 -2.65 -9.51
C PHE A 72 -1.26 -2.20 -10.72
N ARG A 73 -0.48 -3.14 -11.26
CA ARG A 73 0.33 -3.00 -12.47
C ARG A 73 0.04 -4.16 -13.42
N TRP A 74 0.35 -3.95 -14.68
CA TRP A 74 0.23 -4.98 -15.69
C TRP A 74 1.54 -5.75 -15.85
N THR A 75 1.46 -7.06 -15.89
CA THR A 75 2.54 -7.94 -16.35
C THR A 75 2.68 -7.87 -17.86
N ARG A 76 3.75 -8.47 -18.41
CA ARG A 76 3.97 -8.55 -19.86
C ARG A 76 2.81 -9.23 -20.60
N ASP A 77 2.22 -10.26 -20.01
CA ASP A 77 1.06 -11.00 -20.52
C ASP A 77 -0.29 -10.39 -20.12
N LEU A 78 -0.29 -9.12 -19.68
CA LEU A 78 -1.47 -8.33 -19.34
C LEU A 78 -2.32 -8.90 -18.20
N VAL A 79 -1.73 -9.58 -17.26
CA VAL A 79 -2.37 -9.96 -15.99
C VAL A 79 -2.19 -8.81 -14.98
N PRO A 80 -3.27 -8.26 -14.37
CA PRO A 80 -3.13 -7.24 -13.34
C PRO A 80 -2.63 -7.86 -12.03
N VAL A 81 -1.51 -7.39 -11.52
CA VAL A 81 -0.90 -7.81 -10.24
C VAL A 81 -0.89 -6.65 -9.26
N VAL A 82 -1.07 -6.95 -7.97
CA VAL A 82 -1.27 -5.91 -6.96
C VAL A 82 0.08 -5.47 -6.41
N VAL A 83 0.57 -4.37 -6.97
CA VAL A 83 1.82 -3.68 -6.58
C VAL A 83 1.71 -2.19 -6.91
N HIS A 84 2.33 -1.34 -6.09
CA HIS A 84 2.36 0.11 -6.32
C HIS A 84 3.44 0.51 -7.31
N ASP A 85 4.69 0.11 -7.05
CA ASP A 85 5.85 0.53 -7.84
C ASP A 85 5.93 -0.26 -9.16
N PRO A 86 6.59 0.26 -10.18
CA PRO A 86 6.82 -0.49 -11.42
C PRO A 86 7.73 -1.71 -11.22
N ASP A 87 8.53 -1.70 -10.15
CA ASP A 87 9.46 -2.76 -9.76
C ASP A 87 9.14 -3.31 -8.37
N LEU A 88 9.86 -4.37 -7.98
CA LEU A 88 9.70 -5.03 -6.69
C LEU A 88 10.80 -4.65 -5.67
N GLU A 89 11.67 -3.67 -5.98
CA GLU A 89 12.86 -3.37 -5.18
C GLU A 89 12.50 -2.83 -3.79
N ARG A 90 11.68 -1.80 -3.71
CA ARG A 90 11.35 -1.14 -2.44
C ARG A 90 10.66 -2.07 -1.44
N VAL A 91 9.72 -2.87 -1.91
CA VAL A 91 8.88 -3.71 -1.04
C VAL A 91 9.50 -5.07 -0.79
N PHE A 92 10.04 -5.70 -1.83
CA PHE A 92 10.51 -7.09 -1.78
C PHE A 92 12.03 -7.23 -1.90
N GLY A 93 12.76 -6.13 -2.11
CA GLY A 93 14.22 -6.14 -2.27
C GLY A 93 14.70 -6.78 -3.57
N MET A 94 13.85 -6.82 -4.59
CA MET A 94 14.12 -7.49 -5.87
C MET A 94 14.17 -6.46 -7.00
N ASP A 95 15.30 -6.31 -7.66
CA ASP A 95 15.49 -5.48 -8.86
C ASP A 95 14.84 -6.18 -10.07
N THR A 96 13.50 -6.09 -10.12
CA THR A 96 12.66 -6.82 -11.07
C THR A 96 11.48 -5.94 -11.49
N GLN A 97 11.39 -5.62 -12.78
CA GLN A 97 10.28 -4.84 -13.34
C GLN A 97 9.07 -5.74 -13.60
N THR A 98 7.92 -5.35 -13.06
CA THR A 98 6.66 -6.11 -13.20
C THR A 98 6.30 -6.34 -14.67
N ALA A 99 6.44 -5.33 -15.53
CA ALA A 99 6.07 -5.38 -16.95
C ALA A 99 7.01 -6.24 -17.82
N GLU A 100 8.15 -6.68 -17.30
CA GLU A 100 9.10 -7.53 -18.06
C GLU A 100 8.84 -9.03 -17.89
N HIS A 101 7.94 -9.40 -16.98
CA HIS A 101 7.63 -10.79 -16.67
C HIS A 101 6.18 -11.15 -16.98
N ASP A 102 5.94 -12.38 -17.41
CA ASP A 102 4.63 -12.99 -17.39
C ASP A 102 4.22 -13.30 -15.95
N PHE A 103 2.93 -13.37 -15.66
CA PHE A 103 2.43 -13.56 -14.31
C PHE A 103 3.02 -14.80 -13.61
N GLU A 104 3.08 -15.93 -14.29
CA GLU A 104 3.62 -17.17 -13.72
C GLU A 104 5.11 -17.03 -13.38
N SER A 105 5.90 -16.36 -14.23
CA SER A 105 7.31 -16.07 -13.95
C SER A 105 7.47 -15.15 -12.75
N LEU A 106 6.66 -14.08 -12.69
CA LEU A 106 6.67 -13.14 -11.58
C LEU A 106 6.28 -13.82 -10.26
N LYS A 107 5.26 -14.69 -10.31
CA LYS A 107 4.78 -15.47 -9.16
C LYS A 107 5.82 -16.48 -8.66
N GLY A 108 6.60 -17.06 -9.58
CA GLY A 108 7.75 -17.91 -9.23
C GLY A 108 8.87 -17.16 -8.53
N LEU A 109 9.12 -15.89 -8.91
CA LEU A 109 10.13 -15.02 -8.30
C LEU A 109 9.65 -14.46 -6.97
N CYS A 110 8.44 -13.94 -6.91
CA CYS A 110 7.85 -13.31 -5.74
C CYS A 110 6.44 -13.86 -5.45
N PRO A 111 6.31 -14.99 -4.74
CA PRO A 111 5.02 -15.63 -4.43
C PRO A 111 4.05 -14.73 -3.66
N SER A 112 4.54 -13.70 -2.98
CA SER A 112 3.72 -12.77 -2.18
C SER A 112 2.94 -11.77 -3.00
N VAL A 113 3.27 -11.56 -4.29
CA VAL A 113 2.54 -10.66 -5.19
C VAL A 113 1.27 -11.35 -5.68
N PRO A 114 0.06 -10.91 -5.28
CA PRO A 114 -1.18 -11.51 -5.77
C PRO A 114 -1.59 -10.90 -7.11
N SER A 115 -2.37 -11.64 -7.90
CA SER A 115 -3.13 -11.01 -8.97
C SER A 115 -4.33 -10.25 -8.40
N LEU A 116 -4.80 -9.23 -9.11
CA LEU A 116 -6.02 -8.51 -8.75
C LEU A 116 -7.23 -9.48 -8.70
N HIS A 117 -7.27 -10.47 -9.59
CA HIS A 117 -8.31 -11.49 -9.60
C HIS A 117 -8.35 -12.28 -8.28
N GLN A 118 -7.19 -12.75 -7.78
CA GLN A 118 -7.11 -13.44 -6.49
C GLN A 118 -7.61 -12.59 -5.32
N VAL A 119 -7.35 -11.28 -5.34
CA VAL A 119 -7.83 -10.38 -4.30
C VAL A 119 -9.35 -10.23 -4.37
N VAL A 120 -9.90 -9.95 -5.57
CA VAL A 120 -11.36 -9.75 -5.76
C VAL A 120 -12.17 -11.02 -5.51
N GLU A 121 -11.61 -12.21 -5.75
CA GLU A 121 -12.29 -13.47 -5.42
C GLU A 121 -12.33 -13.76 -3.90
N ARG A 122 -11.38 -13.18 -3.14
CA ARG A 122 -11.29 -13.42 -1.69
C ARG A 122 -12.04 -12.40 -0.86
N PHE A 123 -12.13 -11.17 -1.33
CA PHE A 123 -12.73 -10.01 -0.63
C PHE A 123 -13.83 -9.35 -1.45
#